data_3eadf7b98419caa5515089ad13a1c084
#
_entry.id   3eadf7b98419caa5515089ad13a1c084
#
_cell.length_a   1.000
_cell.length_b   1.000
_cell.length_c   1.000
_cell.angle_alpha   90.00
_cell.angle_beta   90.00
_cell.angle_gamma   90.00
#
_symmetry.space_group_name_H-M   'P 1'
#
loop_
_entity.id
_entity.type
_entity.pdbx_description
1 polymer ?
#
loop_
_entity_poly.entity_id
_entity_poly.type
_entity_poly.pdbx_seq_one_letter_code
_entity_poly.pdbx_strand_id
1 'polypeptide(L)'
;MKFYNAAIDAAQSGDIPAAREAIESALTEDPNDVQSWQLYAVVLNALGETEKAGKATAKTKELGLSEVDELIMKAADAIGQNKFGLAITHYEDALELDPNRPEVYVSYALALMHGDYPSDAEEAADKAVEMAPGDASAWYARGRILRLRGKKNDALESLKKALELQGNLVLARYECGMILAETGELQAALECFEEVLEDHPEDENAIAAKAAILAKMEEMNSQG
;
A
#
# COMPACT_ATOMS: atom_id res chain seq x y z
N MET A 1 -14.87 8.22 -14.42
CA MET A 1 -13.70 8.87 -13.79
C MET A 1 -13.88 9.26 -12.32
N LYS A 2 -15.03 9.85 -11.88
CA LYS A 2 -15.20 10.26 -10.47
C LYS A 2 -15.12 9.09 -9.49
N PHE A 3 -15.83 8.01 -9.74
CA PHE A 3 -15.83 6.82 -8.88
C PHE A 3 -14.51 6.05 -8.94
N TYR A 4 -13.85 6.01 -10.09
CA TYR A 4 -12.53 5.41 -10.23
C TYR A 4 -11.47 6.12 -9.35
N ASN A 5 -11.43 7.46 -9.37
CA ASN A 5 -10.53 8.22 -8.51
C ASN A 5 -10.86 8.01 -7.02
N ALA A 6 -12.14 8.00 -6.65
CA ALA A 6 -12.55 7.70 -5.28
C ALA A 6 -12.12 6.29 -4.82
N ALA A 7 -12.14 5.31 -5.73
CA ALA A 7 -11.66 3.97 -5.43
C ALA A 7 -10.14 3.93 -5.21
N ILE A 8 -9.37 4.69 -5.99
CA ILE A 8 -7.92 4.83 -5.78
C ILE A 8 -7.64 5.47 -4.43
N ASP A 9 -8.30 6.59 -4.12
CA ASP A 9 -8.12 7.31 -2.85
C ASP A 9 -8.44 6.41 -1.64
N ALA A 10 -9.54 5.65 -1.72
CA ALA A 10 -9.91 4.70 -0.68
C ALA A 10 -8.90 3.54 -0.55
N ALA A 11 -8.42 3.00 -1.66
CA ALA A 11 -7.41 1.94 -1.63
C ALA A 11 -6.08 2.42 -1.03
N GLN A 12 -5.66 3.64 -1.37
CA GLN A 12 -4.44 4.25 -0.84
C GLN A 12 -4.56 4.60 0.65
N SER A 13 -5.76 4.95 1.12
CA SER A 13 -6.01 5.16 2.55
C SER A 13 -6.18 3.87 3.35
N GLY A 14 -6.17 2.71 2.69
CA GLY A 14 -6.33 1.41 3.33
C GLY A 14 -7.79 0.96 3.52
N ASP A 15 -8.76 1.80 3.13
CA ASP A 15 -10.19 1.46 3.18
C ASP A 15 -10.57 0.59 1.97
N ILE A 16 -10.17 -0.69 2.02
CA ILE A 16 -10.42 -1.63 0.93
C ILE A 16 -11.93 -1.89 0.68
N PRO A 17 -12.80 -1.95 1.71
CA PRO A 17 -14.24 -2.01 1.51
C PRO A 17 -14.80 -0.80 0.74
N ALA A 18 -14.44 0.43 1.10
CA ALA A 18 -14.86 1.64 0.39
C ALA A 18 -14.32 1.68 -1.05
N ALA A 19 -13.07 1.26 -1.25
CA ALA A 19 -12.49 1.12 -2.59
C ALA A 19 -13.33 0.18 -3.47
N ARG A 20 -13.80 -0.93 -2.91
CA ARG A 20 -14.68 -1.87 -3.61
C ARG A 20 -16.01 -1.23 -4.04
N GLU A 21 -16.71 -0.56 -3.13
CA GLU A 21 -18.00 0.09 -3.45
C GLU A 21 -17.84 1.15 -4.54
N ALA A 22 -16.76 1.93 -4.47
CA ALA A 22 -16.46 2.95 -5.47
C ALA A 22 -16.17 2.33 -6.84
N ILE A 23 -15.41 1.22 -6.92
CA ILE A 23 -15.10 0.58 -8.19
C ILE A 23 -16.31 -0.14 -8.79
N GLU A 24 -17.16 -0.75 -7.98
CA GLU A 24 -18.44 -1.34 -8.43
C GLU A 24 -19.36 -0.27 -9.02
N SER A 25 -19.35 0.94 -8.45
CA SER A 25 -20.07 2.10 -9.00
C SER A 25 -19.47 2.56 -10.33
N ALA A 26 -18.13 2.61 -10.46
CA ALA A 26 -17.46 2.94 -11.72
C ALA A 26 -17.79 1.93 -12.82
N LEU A 27 -17.76 0.63 -12.52
CA LEU A 27 -18.11 -0.44 -13.45
C LEU A 27 -19.61 -0.48 -13.80
N THR A 28 -20.46 0.10 -12.95
CA THR A 28 -21.89 0.28 -13.27
C THR A 28 -22.08 1.41 -14.29
N GLU A 29 -21.27 2.49 -14.21
CA GLU A 29 -21.28 3.59 -15.19
C GLU A 29 -20.68 3.16 -16.54
N ASP A 30 -19.52 2.49 -16.51
CA ASP A 30 -18.85 1.96 -17.71
C ASP A 30 -18.38 0.52 -17.49
N PRO A 31 -19.18 -0.46 -17.92
CA PRO A 31 -18.84 -1.89 -17.80
C PRO A 31 -17.63 -2.33 -18.65
N ASN A 32 -17.14 -1.47 -19.54
CA ASN A 32 -15.99 -1.74 -20.41
C ASN A 32 -14.75 -0.96 -20.03
N ASP A 33 -14.77 -0.22 -18.91
CA ASP A 33 -13.60 0.49 -18.43
C ASP A 33 -12.54 -0.52 -17.92
N VAL A 34 -11.52 -0.70 -18.72
CA VAL A 34 -10.40 -1.63 -18.46
C VAL A 34 -9.71 -1.30 -17.14
N GLN A 35 -9.47 -0.01 -16.86
CA GLN A 35 -8.79 0.42 -15.65
C GLN A 35 -9.60 0.10 -14.39
N SER A 36 -10.92 0.27 -14.44
CA SER A 36 -11.82 -0.12 -13.35
C SER A 36 -11.80 -1.62 -13.09
N TRP A 37 -11.78 -2.45 -14.14
CA TRP A 37 -11.66 -3.90 -13.97
C TRP A 37 -10.29 -4.33 -13.41
N GLN A 38 -9.21 -3.66 -13.80
CA GLN A 38 -7.87 -3.89 -13.23
C GLN A 38 -7.86 -3.60 -11.73
N LEU A 39 -8.30 -2.40 -11.33
CA LEU A 39 -8.34 -2.01 -9.92
C LEU A 39 -9.27 -2.93 -9.12
N TYR A 40 -10.40 -3.36 -9.72
CA TYR A 40 -11.32 -4.29 -9.07
C TYR A 40 -10.67 -5.64 -8.76
N ALA A 41 -9.87 -6.18 -9.67
CA ALA A 41 -9.12 -7.41 -9.41
C ALA A 41 -8.14 -7.26 -8.23
N VAL A 42 -7.42 -6.14 -8.16
CA VAL A 42 -6.49 -5.83 -7.06
C VAL A 42 -7.25 -5.72 -5.72
N VAL A 43 -8.35 -4.98 -5.69
CA VAL A 43 -9.19 -4.80 -4.49
C VAL A 43 -9.76 -6.13 -4.01
N LEU A 44 -10.27 -6.96 -4.93
CA LEU A 44 -10.78 -8.29 -4.59
C LEU A 44 -9.71 -9.22 -4.03
N ASN A 45 -8.48 -9.17 -4.55
CA ASN A 45 -7.35 -9.92 -4.00
C ASN A 45 -7.00 -9.46 -2.58
N ALA A 46 -6.99 -8.15 -2.33
CA ALA A 46 -6.78 -7.59 -1.00
C ALA A 46 -7.85 -8.04 0.02
N LEU A 47 -9.08 -8.29 -0.44
CA LEU A 47 -10.18 -8.83 0.36
C LEU A 47 -10.13 -10.36 0.49
N GLY A 48 -9.17 -11.05 -0.14
CA GLY A 48 -9.09 -12.51 -0.16
C GLY A 48 -10.12 -13.20 -1.07
N GLU A 49 -10.86 -12.44 -1.90
CA GLU A 49 -11.89 -12.95 -2.82
C GLU A 49 -11.26 -13.42 -4.16
N THR A 50 -10.30 -14.35 -4.09
CA THR A 50 -9.44 -14.77 -5.22
C THR A 50 -10.21 -15.28 -6.44
N GLU A 51 -11.34 -15.97 -6.27
CA GLU A 51 -12.17 -16.43 -7.38
C GLU A 51 -12.80 -15.27 -8.16
N LYS A 52 -13.29 -14.25 -7.45
CA LYS A 52 -13.86 -13.05 -8.10
C LYS A 52 -12.76 -12.19 -8.73
N ALA A 53 -11.60 -12.09 -8.09
CA ALA A 53 -10.44 -11.43 -8.66
C ALA A 53 -10.03 -12.06 -10.00
N GLY A 54 -9.96 -13.38 -10.08
CA GLY A 54 -9.70 -14.10 -11.33
C GLY A 54 -10.73 -13.81 -12.43
N LYS A 55 -12.03 -13.66 -12.07
CA LYS A 55 -13.08 -13.27 -13.05
C LYS A 55 -12.88 -11.83 -13.54
N ALA A 56 -12.51 -10.91 -12.64
CA ALA A 56 -12.21 -9.51 -13.00
C ALA A 56 -10.99 -9.44 -13.94
N THR A 57 -9.92 -10.19 -13.63
CA THR A 57 -8.74 -10.35 -14.51
C THR A 57 -9.12 -10.89 -15.89
N ALA A 58 -9.95 -11.92 -15.96
CA ALA A 58 -10.41 -12.47 -17.24
C ALA A 58 -11.21 -11.44 -18.07
N LYS A 59 -12.03 -10.61 -17.40
CA LYS A 59 -12.78 -9.54 -18.05
C LYS A 59 -11.89 -8.44 -18.62
N THR A 60 -10.86 -8.04 -17.88
CA THR A 60 -9.86 -7.07 -18.36
C THR A 60 -9.15 -7.59 -19.64
N LYS A 61 -8.78 -8.86 -19.63
CA LYS A 61 -8.16 -9.51 -20.78
C LYS A 61 -9.09 -9.56 -21.99
N GLU A 62 -10.38 -9.87 -21.78
CA GLU A 62 -11.42 -9.84 -22.84
C GLU A 62 -11.55 -8.44 -23.47
N LEU A 63 -11.37 -7.38 -22.67
CA LEU A 63 -11.49 -5.98 -23.11
C LEU A 63 -10.22 -5.45 -23.79
N GLY A 64 -9.13 -6.21 -23.85
CA GLY A 64 -7.92 -5.89 -24.61
C GLY A 64 -6.84 -5.15 -23.81
N LEU A 65 -6.39 -5.74 -22.71
CA LEU A 65 -5.21 -5.28 -21.97
C LEU A 65 -3.95 -5.24 -22.84
N SER A 66 -3.10 -4.27 -22.57
CA SER A 66 -1.72 -4.33 -23.04
C SER A 66 -0.98 -5.50 -22.37
N GLU A 67 0.06 -6.01 -23.02
CA GLU A 67 0.88 -7.09 -22.45
C GLU A 67 1.46 -6.71 -21.08
N VAL A 68 1.86 -5.44 -20.90
CA VAL A 68 2.33 -4.88 -19.63
C VAL A 68 1.25 -4.98 -18.55
N ASP A 69 0.02 -4.57 -18.87
CA ASP A 69 -1.09 -4.61 -17.91
C ASP A 69 -1.48 -6.05 -17.56
N GLU A 70 -1.39 -6.99 -18.52
CA GLU A 70 -1.58 -8.42 -18.21
C GLU A 70 -0.55 -8.94 -17.20
N LEU A 71 0.71 -8.53 -17.33
CA LEU A 71 1.79 -8.90 -16.41
C LEU A 71 1.58 -8.31 -15.02
N ILE A 72 1.20 -7.04 -14.94
CA ILE A 72 0.86 -6.37 -13.67
C ILE A 72 -0.27 -7.12 -12.95
N MET A 73 -1.31 -7.54 -13.68
CA MET A 73 -2.42 -8.30 -13.09
C MET A 73 -2.00 -9.68 -12.62
N LYS A 74 -1.16 -10.39 -13.39
CA LYS A 74 -0.60 -11.68 -12.96
C LYS A 74 0.25 -11.52 -11.70
N ALA A 75 1.01 -10.43 -11.58
CA ALA A 75 1.77 -10.12 -10.39
C ALA A 75 0.85 -9.87 -9.17
N ALA A 76 -0.23 -9.10 -9.34
CA ALA A 76 -1.21 -8.86 -8.28
C ALA A 76 -1.91 -10.15 -7.84
N ASP A 77 -2.29 -11.02 -8.76
CA ASP A 77 -2.84 -12.35 -8.46
C ASP A 77 -1.85 -13.22 -7.67
N ALA A 78 -0.58 -13.18 -8.04
CA ALA A 78 0.48 -13.91 -7.35
C ALA A 78 0.69 -13.40 -5.91
N ILE A 79 0.60 -12.08 -5.68
CA ILE A 79 0.62 -11.46 -4.34
C ILE A 79 -0.55 -11.97 -3.51
N GLY A 80 -1.78 -11.97 -4.05
CA GLY A 80 -2.98 -12.48 -3.37
C GLY A 80 -2.86 -13.95 -2.97
N GLN A 81 -2.00 -14.71 -3.66
CA GLN A 81 -1.68 -16.11 -3.35
C GLN A 81 -0.41 -16.28 -2.49
N ASN A 82 0.19 -15.20 -1.99
CA ASN A 82 1.47 -15.16 -1.27
C ASN A 82 2.66 -15.75 -2.08
N LYS A 83 2.57 -15.76 -3.41
CA LYS A 83 3.61 -16.23 -4.33
C LYS A 83 4.53 -15.07 -4.75
N PHE A 84 5.23 -14.47 -3.78
CA PHE A 84 6.01 -13.26 -4.01
C PHE A 84 7.09 -13.41 -5.08
N GLY A 85 7.77 -14.55 -5.17
CA GLY A 85 8.75 -14.80 -6.23
C GLY A 85 8.14 -14.74 -7.65
N LEU A 86 6.92 -15.26 -7.83
CA LEU A 86 6.22 -15.17 -9.10
C LEU A 86 5.75 -13.75 -9.40
N ALA A 87 5.30 -13.01 -8.39
CA ALA A 87 4.93 -11.60 -8.55
C ALA A 87 6.13 -10.76 -8.99
N ILE A 88 7.29 -10.97 -8.36
CA ILE A 88 8.56 -10.32 -8.70
C ILE A 88 8.87 -10.54 -10.18
N THR A 89 8.88 -11.79 -10.66
CA THR A 89 9.16 -12.10 -12.08
C THR A 89 8.19 -11.37 -13.02
N HIS A 90 6.89 -11.34 -12.70
CA HIS A 90 5.93 -10.64 -13.57
C HIS A 90 6.10 -9.12 -13.57
N TYR A 91 6.53 -8.52 -12.44
CA TYR A 91 6.86 -7.09 -12.43
C TYR A 91 8.15 -6.79 -13.22
N GLU A 92 9.16 -7.67 -13.14
CA GLU A 92 10.38 -7.57 -13.94
C GLU A 92 10.05 -7.61 -15.44
N ASP A 93 9.28 -8.60 -15.88
CA ASP A 93 8.82 -8.71 -17.26
C ASP A 93 8.03 -7.45 -17.71
N ALA A 94 7.16 -6.93 -16.84
CA ALA A 94 6.40 -5.70 -17.10
C ALA A 94 7.30 -4.48 -17.27
N LEU A 95 8.33 -4.34 -16.41
CA LEU A 95 9.28 -3.23 -16.43
C LEU A 95 10.29 -3.34 -17.58
N GLU A 96 10.56 -4.56 -18.09
CA GLU A 96 11.32 -4.74 -19.33
C GLU A 96 10.57 -4.21 -20.57
N LEU A 97 9.24 -4.39 -20.58
CA LEU A 97 8.39 -3.90 -21.67
C LEU A 97 8.12 -2.39 -21.58
N ASP A 98 7.89 -1.88 -20.38
CA ASP A 98 7.68 -0.45 -20.14
C ASP A 98 8.35 -0.02 -18.82
N PRO A 99 9.59 0.50 -18.89
CA PRO A 99 10.32 0.95 -17.69
C PRO A 99 9.83 2.29 -17.12
N ASN A 100 8.86 2.95 -17.77
CA ASN A 100 8.40 4.28 -17.36
C ASN A 100 7.07 4.22 -16.58
N ARG A 101 6.92 3.25 -15.69
CA ARG A 101 5.73 2.98 -14.89
C ARG A 101 6.04 3.07 -13.39
N PRO A 102 6.05 4.27 -12.78
CA PRO A 102 6.40 4.44 -11.36
C PRO A 102 5.49 3.63 -10.42
N GLU A 103 4.21 3.45 -10.77
CA GLU A 103 3.27 2.62 -10.00
C GLU A 103 3.65 1.13 -9.98
N VAL A 104 4.33 0.67 -11.02
CA VAL A 104 4.85 -0.71 -11.07
C VAL A 104 6.05 -0.85 -10.15
N TYR A 105 6.94 0.13 -10.12
CA TYR A 105 8.08 0.14 -9.19
C TYR A 105 7.62 0.14 -7.73
N VAL A 106 6.53 0.85 -7.36
CA VAL A 106 5.95 0.81 -6.02
C VAL A 106 5.52 -0.61 -5.66
N SER A 107 4.76 -1.26 -6.53
CA SER A 107 4.25 -2.62 -6.32
C SER A 107 5.37 -3.65 -6.32
N TYR A 108 6.34 -3.50 -7.20
CA TYR A 108 7.53 -4.33 -7.28
C TYR A 108 8.38 -4.24 -6.00
N ALA A 109 8.61 -3.03 -5.50
CA ALA A 109 9.34 -2.80 -4.25
C ALA A 109 8.67 -3.51 -3.06
N LEU A 110 7.34 -3.44 -2.95
CA LEU A 110 6.60 -4.14 -1.91
C LEU A 110 6.65 -5.66 -2.08
N ALA A 111 6.60 -6.17 -3.31
CA ALA A 111 6.74 -7.60 -3.59
C ALA A 111 8.15 -8.11 -3.23
N LEU A 112 9.20 -7.37 -3.58
CA LEU A 112 10.59 -7.66 -3.20
C LEU A 112 10.77 -7.71 -1.69
N MET A 113 10.18 -6.77 -0.97
CA MET A 113 10.21 -6.73 0.49
C MET A 113 9.58 -7.98 1.11
N HIS A 114 8.42 -8.40 0.61
CA HIS A 114 7.75 -9.64 1.07
C HIS A 114 8.46 -10.92 0.61
N GLY A 115 9.21 -10.85 -0.49
CA GLY A 115 10.03 -11.94 -1.01
C GLY A 115 11.39 -12.09 -0.33
N ASP A 116 11.70 -11.24 0.67
CA ASP A 116 12.98 -11.21 1.41
C ASP A 116 14.18 -10.72 0.55
N TYR A 117 13.91 -9.73 -0.34
CA TYR A 117 14.93 -9.02 -1.12
C TYR A 117 15.02 -7.53 -0.71
N PRO A 118 15.48 -7.23 0.52
CA PRO A 118 15.36 -5.89 1.09
C PRO A 118 16.22 -4.83 0.39
N SER A 119 17.33 -5.21 -0.23
CA SER A 119 18.18 -4.26 -0.96
C SER A 119 17.55 -3.83 -2.28
N ASP A 120 17.03 -4.80 -3.03
CA ASP A 120 16.38 -4.55 -4.31
C ASP A 120 15.04 -3.81 -4.12
N ALA A 121 14.36 -4.10 -3.01
CA ALA A 121 13.15 -3.38 -2.60
C ALA A 121 13.43 -1.88 -2.37
N GLU A 122 14.54 -1.53 -1.70
CA GLU A 122 14.92 -0.12 -1.49
C GLU A 122 15.26 0.56 -2.81
N GLU A 123 16.02 -0.09 -3.69
CA GLU A 123 16.37 0.45 -5.01
C GLU A 123 15.11 0.70 -5.86
N ALA A 124 14.18 -0.24 -5.90
CA ALA A 124 12.92 -0.08 -6.61
C ALA A 124 12.05 1.04 -6.02
N ALA A 125 12.00 1.18 -4.68
CA ALA A 125 11.27 2.26 -4.04
C ALA A 125 11.91 3.65 -4.28
N ASP A 126 13.23 3.74 -4.27
CA ASP A 126 13.95 4.96 -4.63
C ASP A 126 13.67 5.35 -6.07
N LYS A 127 13.61 4.37 -6.98
CA LYS A 127 13.25 4.59 -8.38
C LYS A 127 11.82 5.11 -8.55
N ALA A 128 10.86 4.54 -7.80
CA ALA A 128 9.48 5.02 -7.81
C ALA A 128 9.38 6.49 -7.39
N VAL A 129 10.07 6.89 -6.32
CA VAL A 129 10.10 8.28 -5.82
C VAL A 129 10.81 9.22 -6.80
N GLU A 130 11.92 8.78 -7.43
CA GLU A 130 12.62 9.57 -8.46
C GLU A 130 11.71 9.88 -9.64
N MET A 131 10.93 8.89 -10.10
CA MET A 131 10.05 9.03 -11.25
C MET A 131 8.75 9.79 -10.95
N ALA A 132 8.21 9.61 -9.73
CA ALA A 132 6.95 10.22 -9.31
C ALA A 132 7.08 10.89 -7.92
N PRO A 133 7.83 12.01 -7.78
CA PRO A 133 8.06 12.66 -6.49
C PRO A 133 6.79 13.27 -5.87
N GLY A 134 5.72 13.40 -6.64
CA GLY A 134 4.39 13.84 -6.18
C GLY A 134 3.44 12.70 -5.79
N ASP A 135 3.86 11.43 -5.89
CA ASP A 135 3.04 10.29 -5.52
C ASP A 135 3.27 9.89 -4.05
N ALA A 136 2.23 10.04 -3.23
CA ALA A 136 2.26 9.65 -1.82
C ALA A 136 2.52 8.16 -1.63
N SER A 137 2.05 7.31 -2.56
CA SER A 137 2.24 5.86 -2.49
C SER A 137 3.72 5.47 -2.66
N ALA A 138 4.45 6.16 -3.53
CA ALA A 138 5.89 5.93 -3.70
C ALA A 138 6.66 6.27 -2.42
N TRP A 139 6.37 7.41 -1.80
CA TRP A 139 6.98 7.82 -0.55
C TRP A 139 6.61 6.90 0.62
N TYR A 140 5.34 6.44 0.68
CA TYR A 140 4.90 5.46 1.67
C TYR A 140 5.64 4.13 1.52
N ALA A 141 5.72 3.58 0.31
CA ALA A 141 6.43 2.33 0.06
C ALA A 141 7.91 2.43 0.47
N ARG A 142 8.57 3.52 0.10
CA ARG A 142 9.95 3.82 0.50
C ARG A 142 10.09 3.86 2.03
N GLY A 143 9.23 4.60 2.70
CA GLY A 143 9.26 4.72 4.16
C GLY A 143 9.08 3.39 4.87
N ARG A 144 8.14 2.57 4.42
CA ARG A 144 7.87 1.24 4.96
C ARG A 144 9.07 0.29 4.78
N ILE A 145 9.69 0.29 3.61
CA ILE A 145 10.87 -0.52 3.30
C ILE A 145 12.05 -0.09 4.18
N LEU A 146 12.31 1.22 4.29
CA LEU A 146 13.38 1.78 5.12
C LEU A 146 13.20 1.44 6.61
N ARG A 147 11.95 1.46 7.12
CA ARG A 147 11.65 1.03 8.49
C ARG A 147 12.05 -0.42 8.72
N LEU A 148 11.66 -1.32 7.83
CA LEU A 148 12.01 -2.74 7.94
C LEU A 148 13.50 -3.00 7.81
N ARG A 149 14.24 -2.15 7.09
CA ARG A 149 15.70 -2.15 7.05
C ARG A 149 16.37 -1.49 8.27
N GLY A 150 15.60 -1.00 9.23
CA GLY A 150 16.09 -0.33 10.43
C GLY A 150 16.57 1.11 10.22
N LYS A 151 16.39 1.68 9.02
CA LYS A 151 16.75 3.06 8.67
C LYS A 151 15.64 4.02 9.13
N LYS A 152 15.42 4.09 10.45
CA LYS A 152 14.24 4.72 11.06
C LYS A 152 14.09 6.20 10.71
N ASN A 153 15.18 6.97 10.70
CA ASN A 153 15.12 8.41 10.39
C ASN A 153 14.71 8.67 8.95
N ASP A 154 15.31 7.95 7.99
CA ASP A 154 14.99 8.08 6.57
C ASP A 154 13.55 7.60 6.27
N ALA A 155 13.11 6.58 7.03
CA ALA A 155 11.74 6.09 6.97
C ALA A 155 10.74 7.16 7.43
N LEU A 156 10.98 7.81 8.58
CA LEU A 156 10.12 8.89 9.06
C LEU A 156 10.06 10.07 8.09
N GLU A 157 11.19 10.44 7.49
CA GLU A 157 11.22 11.50 6.47
C GLU A 157 10.34 11.14 5.27
N SER A 158 10.47 9.92 4.76
CA SER A 158 9.67 9.43 3.64
C SER A 158 8.17 9.36 3.96
N LEU A 159 7.81 8.85 5.14
CA LEU A 159 6.41 8.77 5.58
C LEU A 159 5.78 10.16 5.81
N LYS A 160 6.54 11.10 6.39
CA LYS A 160 6.10 12.50 6.51
C LYS A 160 5.85 13.12 5.15
N LYS A 161 6.73 12.83 4.16
CA LYS A 161 6.52 13.30 2.80
C LYS A 161 5.27 12.70 2.16
N ALA A 162 4.99 11.44 2.39
CA ALA A 162 3.74 10.80 1.96
C ALA A 162 2.51 11.51 2.58
N LEU A 163 2.55 11.83 3.88
CA LEU A 163 1.48 12.53 4.59
C LEU A 163 1.33 14.01 4.17
N GLU A 164 2.42 14.69 3.79
CA GLU A 164 2.35 16.03 3.20
C GLU A 164 1.61 16.02 1.85
N LEU A 165 1.82 14.98 1.05
CA LEU A 165 1.18 14.83 -0.25
C LEU A 165 -0.27 14.34 -0.12
N GLN A 166 -0.54 13.45 0.83
CA GLN A 166 -1.85 12.89 1.10
C GLN A 166 -2.07 12.76 2.61
N GLY A 167 -2.68 13.77 3.22
CA GLY A 167 -2.82 13.89 4.68
C GLY A 167 -3.64 12.79 5.35
N ASN A 168 -4.55 12.15 4.62
CA ASN A 168 -5.39 11.05 5.10
C ASN A 168 -4.82 9.65 4.82
N LEU A 169 -3.51 9.53 4.57
CA LEU A 169 -2.86 8.24 4.34
C LEU A 169 -2.65 7.50 5.68
N VAL A 170 -3.71 6.81 6.11
CA VAL A 170 -3.78 6.09 7.40
C VAL A 170 -2.61 5.12 7.59
N LEU A 171 -2.24 4.39 6.53
CA LEU A 171 -1.12 3.46 6.57
C LEU A 171 0.21 4.16 6.87
N ALA A 172 0.46 5.34 6.29
CA ALA A 172 1.68 6.09 6.55
C ALA A 172 1.69 6.62 8.00
N ARG A 173 0.55 7.05 8.51
CA ARG A 173 0.40 7.52 9.90
C ARG A 173 0.64 6.38 10.90
N TYR A 174 0.10 5.20 10.62
CA TYR A 174 0.35 4.00 11.42
C TYR A 174 1.84 3.63 11.45
N GLU A 175 2.51 3.63 10.30
CA GLU A 175 3.95 3.34 10.20
C GLU A 175 4.81 4.41 10.94
N CYS A 176 4.43 5.69 10.90
CA CYS A 176 5.06 6.74 11.72
C CYS A 176 4.96 6.42 13.22
N GLY A 177 3.76 6.08 13.68
CA GLY A 177 3.52 5.68 15.06
C GLY A 177 4.37 4.49 15.49
N MET A 178 4.49 3.48 14.63
CA MET A 178 5.36 2.32 14.88
C MET A 178 6.83 2.71 15.04
N ILE A 179 7.35 3.57 14.17
CA ILE A 179 8.75 4.03 14.27
C ILE A 179 8.96 4.83 15.55
N LEU A 180 8.06 5.76 15.88
CA LEU A 180 8.13 6.58 17.09
C LEU A 180 8.08 5.71 18.36
N ALA A 181 7.25 4.68 18.37
CA ALA A 181 7.22 3.69 19.46
C ALA A 181 8.53 2.92 19.63
N GLU A 182 9.12 2.53 18.50
CA GLU A 182 10.41 1.83 18.46
C GLU A 182 11.61 2.72 18.84
N THR A 183 11.52 4.06 18.68
CA THR A 183 12.54 5.03 19.08
C THR A 183 12.33 5.52 20.51
N GLY A 184 11.20 5.19 21.14
CA GLY A 184 10.87 5.58 22.51
C GLY A 184 10.12 6.90 22.63
N GLU A 185 9.74 7.52 21.53
CA GLU A 185 8.92 8.74 21.46
C GLU A 185 7.44 8.40 21.67
N LEU A 186 7.14 7.84 22.87
CA LEU A 186 5.87 7.19 23.16
C LEU A 186 4.66 8.12 23.03
N GLN A 187 4.80 9.39 23.44
CA GLN A 187 3.70 10.36 23.34
C GLN A 187 3.35 10.67 21.89
N ALA A 188 4.34 10.89 21.04
CA ALA A 188 4.12 11.14 19.62
C ALA A 188 3.59 9.89 18.89
N ALA A 189 4.03 8.69 19.31
CA ALA A 189 3.48 7.44 18.79
C ALA A 189 1.99 7.30 19.15
N LEU A 190 1.62 7.64 20.39
CA LEU A 190 0.23 7.60 20.85
C LEU A 190 -0.66 8.53 20.00
N GLU A 191 -0.21 9.76 19.75
CA GLU A 191 -0.91 10.73 18.90
C GLU A 191 -1.16 10.16 17.48
N CYS A 192 -0.15 9.54 16.87
CA CYS A 192 -0.33 8.91 15.57
C CYS A 192 -1.41 7.82 15.56
N PHE A 193 -1.45 6.96 16.58
CA PHE A 193 -2.47 5.91 16.65
C PHE A 193 -3.86 6.46 17.01
N GLU A 194 -3.94 7.54 17.77
CA GLU A 194 -5.21 8.22 18.05
C GLU A 194 -5.80 8.83 16.80
N GLU A 195 -4.99 9.50 15.97
CA GLU A 195 -5.42 10.02 14.66
C GLU A 195 -5.87 8.90 13.71
N VAL A 196 -5.21 7.72 13.72
CA VAL A 196 -5.67 6.55 12.96
C VAL A 196 -7.05 6.11 13.44
N LEU A 197 -7.28 6.09 14.76
CA LEU A 197 -8.55 5.65 15.37
C LEU A 197 -9.67 6.70 15.27
N GLU A 198 -9.36 7.97 15.03
CA GLU A 198 -10.36 8.97 14.67
C GLU A 198 -11.01 8.68 13.33
N ASP A 199 -10.18 8.29 12.33
CA ASP A 199 -10.65 7.96 10.99
C ASP A 199 -11.20 6.51 10.91
N HIS A 200 -10.59 5.57 11.67
CA HIS A 200 -10.90 4.14 11.66
C HIS A 200 -11.01 3.58 13.09
N PRO A 201 -12.13 3.84 13.79
CA PRO A 201 -12.27 3.48 15.21
C PRO A 201 -12.17 1.98 15.52
N GLU A 202 -12.37 1.13 14.53
CA GLU A 202 -12.35 -0.35 14.66
C GLU A 202 -11.03 -0.97 14.18
N ASP A 203 -9.98 -0.18 13.88
CA ASP A 203 -8.69 -0.72 13.48
C ASP A 203 -8.03 -1.47 14.65
N GLU A 204 -8.08 -2.80 14.59
CA GLU A 204 -7.56 -3.68 15.64
C GLU A 204 -6.06 -3.49 15.89
N ASN A 205 -5.29 -3.20 14.83
CA ASN A 205 -3.84 -2.99 14.93
C ASN A 205 -3.53 -1.67 15.68
N ALA A 206 -4.23 -0.60 15.32
CA ALA A 206 -4.08 0.70 15.99
C ALA A 206 -4.55 0.65 17.44
N ILE A 207 -5.66 -0.06 17.73
CA ILE A 207 -6.13 -0.30 19.11
C ILE A 207 -5.07 -1.04 19.92
N ALA A 208 -4.52 -2.12 19.40
CA ALA A 208 -3.49 -2.92 20.06
C ALA A 208 -2.20 -2.12 20.27
N ALA A 209 -1.75 -1.37 19.25
CA ALA A 209 -0.58 -0.52 19.35
C ALA A 209 -0.75 0.58 20.40
N LYS A 210 -1.89 1.29 20.41
CA LYS A 210 -2.24 2.28 21.43
C LYS A 210 -2.20 1.69 22.82
N ALA A 211 -2.82 0.53 23.05
CA ALA A 211 -2.83 -0.13 24.35
C ALA A 211 -1.41 -0.50 24.81
N ALA A 212 -0.57 -1.01 23.92
CA ALA A 212 0.82 -1.35 24.23
C ALA A 212 1.65 -0.11 24.62
N ILE A 213 1.44 1.03 23.95
CA ILE A 213 2.11 2.29 24.27
C ILE A 213 1.69 2.77 25.67
N LEU A 214 0.40 2.78 25.96
CA LEU A 214 -0.12 3.21 27.27
C LEU A 214 0.45 2.35 28.41
N ALA A 215 0.47 1.02 28.25
CA ALA A 215 1.06 0.12 29.23
C ALA A 215 2.54 0.42 29.48
N LYS A 216 3.31 0.66 28.40
CA LYS A 216 4.73 1.01 28.51
C LYS A 216 4.96 2.35 29.23
N MET A 217 4.11 3.35 28.97
CA MET A 217 4.17 4.64 29.68
C MET A 217 3.85 4.50 31.18
N GLU A 218 2.87 3.67 31.54
CA GLU A 218 2.55 3.37 32.93
C GLU A 218 3.69 2.68 33.68
N GLU A 219 4.33 1.69 33.03
CA GLU A 219 5.51 1.02 33.59
C GLU A 219 6.66 1.99 33.86
N MET A 220 6.93 2.91 32.94
CA MET A 220 7.97 3.92 33.11
C MET A 220 7.67 4.88 34.27
N ASN A 221 6.39 5.30 34.41
CA ASN A 221 5.97 6.19 35.51
C ASN A 221 5.98 5.51 36.87
N SER A 222 5.86 4.18 36.91
CA SER A 222 5.88 3.41 38.19
C SER A 222 7.29 3.11 38.71
N GLN A 223 8.33 3.30 37.86
CA GLN A 223 9.74 3.01 38.15
C GLN A 223 10.57 4.27 38.46
N GLY A 224 9.99 5.46 38.34
CA GLY A 224 10.62 6.76 38.58
C GLY A 224 10.07 7.42 39.84
#